data_34a00e611901a9b8462bbd5c9f1071c7
#
_entry.id   34a00e611901a9b8462bbd5c9f1071c7
#
_cell.length_a   1.000
_cell.length_b   1.000
_cell.length_c   1.000
_cell.angle_alpha   90.00
_cell.angle_beta   90.00
_cell.angle_gamma   90.00
#
_symmetry.space_group_name_H-M   'P 1'
#
loop_
_entity.id
_entity.type
_entity.pdbx_description
1 polymer ?
#
loop_
_entity_poly.entity_id
_entity_poly.type
_entity_poly.pdbx_seq_one_letter_code
_entity_poly.pdbx_strand_id
1 'polypeptide(L)'
;MDERQIDKLLTEVARGNNAAFEVLYEKTKRGTFSFIYSYLKCYEDTEDVMQNVYLKIKLNIDKYTSGTNGRAWILQIAKNLALNELSKRKRVEYVDEVKTRAEEISCGSITEIMQKELSEEEYRIVTLHILWGYKHREIGEMMNCPTGTVTSKYKRSIKKLKQALKEAEQ
;
A
#
# COMPACT_ATOMS: atom_id res chain seq x y z
N MET A 1 12.90 -0.56 -1.23
CA MET A 1 12.73 -1.63 -2.25
C MET A 1 13.36 -1.16 -3.55
N ASP A 2 14.22 -1.99 -4.18
CA ASP A 2 14.91 -1.58 -5.42
C ASP A 2 13.98 -1.73 -6.64
N GLU A 3 13.84 -0.64 -7.40
CA GLU A 3 13.00 -0.57 -8.60
C GLU A 3 13.45 -1.54 -9.68
N ARG A 4 14.76 -1.64 -9.92
CA ARG A 4 15.35 -2.55 -10.90
C ARG A 4 15.06 -4.02 -10.58
N GLN A 5 15.00 -4.37 -9.30
CA GLN A 5 14.69 -5.73 -8.87
C GLN A 5 13.24 -6.10 -9.15
N ILE A 6 12.30 -5.17 -8.95
CA ILE A 6 10.88 -5.40 -9.26
C ILE A 6 10.69 -5.53 -10.77
N ASP A 7 11.30 -4.65 -11.56
CA ASP A 7 11.25 -4.71 -13.02
C ASP A 7 11.75 -6.06 -13.55
N LYS A 8 12.91 -6.53 -13.04
CA LYS A 8 13.45 -7.85 -13.39
C LYS A 8 12.48 -8.98 -13.04
N LEU A 9 11.89 -8.97 -11.86
CA LEU A 9 10.94 -10.00 -11.44
C LEU A 9 9.69 -10.01 -12.33
N LEU A 10 9.11 -8.84 -12.63
CA LEU A 10 7.96 -8.73 -13.52
C LEU A 10 8.29 -9.24 -14.93
N THR A 11 9.49 -8.93 -15.43
CA THR A 11 9.97 -9.44 -16.72
C THR A 11 10.09 -10.97 -16.73
N GLU A 12 10.59 -11.57 -15.65
CA GLU A 12 10.66 -13.03 -15.51
C GLU A 12 9.28 -13.67 -15.39
N VAL A 13 8.35 -13.03 -14.68
CA VAL A 13 6.95 -13.48 -14.60
C VAL A 13 6.29 -13.46 -15.98
N ALA A 14 6.55 -12.44 -16.80
CA ALA A 14 6.06 -12.36 -18.17
C ALA A 14 6.60 -13.49 -19.08
N ARG A 15 7.76 -14.06 -18.74
CA ARG A 15 8.32 -15.24 -19.39
C ARG A 15 7.79 -16.57 -18.86
N GLY A 16 6.81 -16.54 -17.95
CA GLY A 16 6.18 -17.73 -17.35
C GLY A 16 6.91 -18.29 -16.13
N ASN A 17 7.87 -17.57 -15.56
CA ASN A 17 8.59 -18.00 -14.34
C ASN A 17 7.74 -17.83 -13.10
N ASN A 18 7.10 -18.91 -12.62
CA ASN A 18 6.28 -18.89 -11.41
C ASN A 18 7.09 -18.62 -10.13
N ALA A 19 8.34 -19.09 -10.04
CA ALA A 19 9.19 -18.79 -8.89
C ALA A 19 9.49 -17.29 -8.76
N ALA A 20 9.65 -16.59 -9.89
CA ALA A 20 9.79 -15.13 -9.88
C ALA A 20 8.53 -14.42 -9.36
N PHE A 21 7.33 -14.99 -9.62
CA PHE A 21 6.08 -14.46 -9.07
C PHE A 21 6.00 -14.61 -7.55
N GLU A 22 6.40 -15.75 -7.01
CA GLU A 22 6.46 -15.97 -5.55
C GLU A 22 7.41 -14.98 -4.87
N VAL A 23 8.60 -14.78 -5.45
CA VAL A 23 9.56 -13.80 -4.95
C VAL A 23 9.01 -12.38 -5.05
N LEU A 24 8.33 -12.03 -6.13
CA LEU A 24 7.67 -10.73 -6.30
C LEU A 24 6.62 -10.52 -5.20
N TYR A 25 5.76 -11.52 -4.98
CA TYR A 25 4.74 -11.49 -3.92
C TYR A 25 5.37 -11.24 -2.55
N GLU A 26 6.34 -12.07 -2.13
CA GLU A 26 6.98 -11.96 -0.83
C GLU A 26 7.64 -10.59 -0.61
N LYS A 27 8.27 -10.05 -1.64
CA LYS A 27 8.92 -8.74 -1.54
C LYS A 27 7.96 -7.56 -1.50
N THR A 28 6.77 -7.68 -2.10
CA THR A 28 5.86 -6.55 -2.28
C THR A 28 4.61 -6.63 -1.39
N LYS A 29 4.25 -7.81 -0.85
CA LYS A 29 3.00 -8.03 -0.10
C LYS A 29 2.77 -7.02 1.04
N ARG A 30 3.78 -6.76 1.88
CA ARG A 30 3.66 -5.80 2.99
C ARG A 30 3.39 -4.38 2.51
N GLY A 31 4.13 -3.95 1.48
CA GLY A 31 3.95 -2.62 0.90
C GLY A 31 2.60 -2.47 0.20
N THR A 32 2.17 -3.51 -0.54
CA THR A 32 0.89 -3.56 -1.23
C THR A 32 -0.27 -3.53 -0.23
N PHE A 33 -0.24 -4.39 0.80
CA PHE A 33 -1.23 -4.40 1.88
C PHE A 33 -1.34 -3.02 2.53
N SER A 34 -0.21 -2.48 3.01
CA SER A 34 -0.18 -1.19 3.70
C SER A 34 -0.70 -0.05 2.80
N PHE A 35 -0.39 -0.10 1.50
CA PHE A 35 -0.89 0.89 0.55
C PHE A 35 -2.42 0.80 0.36
N ILE A 36 -2.96 -0.40 0.15
CA ILE A 36 -4.41 -0.63 0.02
C ILE A 36 -5.11 -0.24 1.32
N TYR A 37 -4.57 -0.65 2.46
CA TYR A 37 -5.12 -0.33 3.78
C TYR A 37 -5.22 1.18 4.02
N SER A 38 -4.29 1.98 3.48
CA SER A 38 -4.37 3.44 3.56
C SER A 38 -5.65 4.03 2.92
N TYR A 39 -6.34 3.28 2.09
CA TYR A 39 -7.62 3.65 1.48
C TYR A 39 -8.81 3.02 2.19
N LEU A 40 -8.74 1.71 2.48
CA LEU A 40 -9.91 0.92 2.88
C LEU A 40 -10.16 0.93 4.39
N LYS A 41 -9.11 1.02 5.21
CA LYS A 41 -9.18 0.98 6.69
C LYS A 41 -9.89 -0.25 7.26
N CYS A 42 -10.02 -1.30 6.50
CA CYS A 42 -10.59 -2.58 6.87
C CYS A 42 -9.62 -3.69 6.47
N TYR A 43 -9.31 -4.58 7.41
CA TYR A 43 -8.31 -5.62 7.20
C TYR A 43 -8.77 -6.64 6.16
N GLU A 44 -9.98 -7.18 6.34
CA GLU A 44 -10.56 -8.21 5.46
C GLU A 44 -10.63 -7.74 4.02
N ASP A 45 -11.21 -6.55 3.77
CA ASP A 45 -11.29 -6.01 2.41
C ASP A 45 -9.92 -5.69 1.83
N THR A 46 -8.95 -5.34 2.68
CA THR A 46 -7.58 -5.12 2.23
C THR A 46 -6.93 -6.43 1.76
N GLU A 47 -7.15 -7.53 2.46
CA GLU A 47 -6.68 -8.86 2.04
C GLU A 47 -7.32 -9.28 0.73
N ASP A 48 -8.64 -9.15 0.60
CA ASP A 48 -9.38 -9.50 -0.62
C ASP A 48 -8.91 -8.66 -1.82
N VAL A 49 -8.76 -7.36 -1.63
CA VAL A 49 -8.26 -6.49 -2.68
C VAL A 49 -6.79 -6.81 -3.01
N MET A 50 -5.97 -7.14 -2.03
CA MET A 50 -4.58 -7.55 -2.26
C MET A 50 -4.48 -8.83 -3.08
N GLN A 51 -5.29 -9.85 -2.77
CA GLN A 51 -5.36 -11.08 -3.58
C GLN A 51 -5.73 -10.75 -5.03
N ASN A 52 -6.72 -9.89 -5.23
CA ASN A 52 -7.14 -9.43 -6.56
C ASN A 52 -6.05 -8.64 -7.29
N VAL A 53 -5.21 -7.86 -6.57
CA VAL A 53 -4.04 -7.19 -7.16
C VAL A 53 -3.09 -8.20 -7.79
N TYR A 54 -2.68 -9.23 -7.04
CA TYR A 54 -1.75 -10.24 -7.54
C TYR A 54 -2.34 -11.11 -8.64
N LEU A 55 -3.63 -11.42 -8.55
CA LEU A 55 -4.33 -12.08 -9.65
C LEU A 55 -4.30 -11.20 -10.92
N LYS A 56 -4.58 -9.91 -10.81
CA LYS A 56 -4.53 -8.98 -11.94
C LYS A 56 -3.12 -8.77 -12.48
N ILE A 57 -2.10 -8.77 -11.63
CA ILE A 57 -0.70 -8.76 -12.07
C ILE A 57 -0.44 -9.96 -12.96
N LYS A 58 -0.81 -11.17 -12.51
CA LYS A 58 -0.59 -12.41 -13.26
C LYS A 58 -1.35 -12.43 -14.58
N LEU A 59 -2.62 -11.99 -14.57
CA LEU A 59 -3.48 -12.00 -15.78
C LEU A 59 -3.15 -10.90 -16.80
N ASN A 60 -2.46 -9.84 -16.40
CA ASN A 60 -2.13 -8.72 -17.29
C ASN A 60 -0.62 -8.49 -17.40
N ILE A 61 0.17 -9.49 -17.08
CA ILE A 61 1.63 -9.37 -17.11
C ILE A 61 2.18 -9.10 -18.51
N ASP A 62 1.48 -9.55 -19.53
CA ASP A 62 1.74 -9.28 -20.95
C ASP A 62 1.67 -7.79 -21.30
N LYS A 63 0.92 -7.01 -20.53
CA LYS A 63 0.79 -5.54 -20.70
C LYS A 63 1.89 -4.77 -19.98
N TYR A 64 2.70 -5.45 -19.18
CA TYR A 64 3.83 -4.80 -18.52
C TYR A 64 4.99 -4.61 -19.50
N THR A 65 5.47 -3.39 -19.64
CA THR A 65 6.65 -3.06 -20.45
C THR A 65 7.89 -3.05 -19.59
N SER A 66 8.82 -3.99 -19.85
CA SER A 66 10.12 -4.05 -19.16
C SER A 66 10.90 -2.74 -19.33
N GLY A 67 11.65 -2.36 -18.29
CA GLY A 67 12.38 -1.09 -18.24
C GLY A 67 11.54 0.12 -17.86
N THR A 68 10.25 -0.08 -17.55
CA THR A 68 9.40 0.96 -16.96
C THR A 68 9.37 0.85 -15.43
N ASN A 69 8.60 1.70 -14.77
CA ASN A 69 8.51 1.68 -13.31
C ASN A 69 7.54 0.59 -12.81
N GLY A 70 8.07 -0.62 -12.54
CA GLY A 70 7.29 -1.76 -12.03
C GLY A 70 6.58 -1.49 -10.70
N ARG A 71 7.18 -0.68 -9.81
CA ARG A 71 6.54 -0.26 -8.56
C ARG A 71 5.27 0.57 -8.84
N ALA A 72 5.39 1.53 -9.73
CA ALA A 72 4.26 2.38 -10.11
C ALA A 72 3.15 1.57 -10.78
N TRP A 73 3.50 0.58 -11.61
CA TRP A 73 2.54 -0.30 -12.26
C TRP A 73 1.75 -1.15 -11.24
N ILE A 74 2.42 -1.77 -10.26
CA ILE A 74 1.76 -2.52 -9.19
C ILE A 74 0.85 -1.60 -8.36
N LEU A 75 1.35 -0.44 -7.95
CA LEU A 75 0.59 0.52 -7.13
C LEU A 75 -0.60 1.11 -7.88
N GLN A 76 -0.52 1.26 -9.20
CA GLN A 76 -1.65 1.71 -10.02
C GLN A 76 -2.78 0.66 -10.03
N ILE A 77 -2.43 -0.63 -10.15
CA ILE A 77 -3.40 -1.73 -10.04
C ILE A 77 -4.05 -1.71 -8.66
N ALA A 78 -3.23 -1.62 -7.59
CA ALA A 78 -3.69 -1.60 -6.21
C ALA A 78 -4.62 -0.40 -5.93
N LYS A 79 -4.24 0.80 -6.37
CA LYS A 79 -5.06 2.02 -6.23
C LYS A 79 -6.42 1.88 -6.92
N ASN A 80 -6.42 1.40 -8.16
CA ASN A 80 -7.65 1.25 -8.92
C ASN A 80 -8.62 0.27 -8.26
N LEU A 81 -8.11 -0.86 -7.75
CA LEU A 81 -8.93 -1.84 -7.05
C LEU A 81 -9.44 -1.30 -5.71
N ALA A 82 -8.61 -0.62 -4.93
CA ALA A 82 -9.01 -0.02 -3.66
C ALA A 82 -10.10 1.05 -3.87
N LEU A 83 -9.96 1.92 -4.87
CA LEU A 83 -10.98 2.94 -5.18
C LEU A 83 -12.29 2.32 -5.67
N ASN A 84 -12.23 1.23 -6.45
CA ASN A 84 -13.42 0.50 -6.87
C ASN A 84 -14.15 -0.10 -5.67
N GLU A 85 -13.41 -0.67 -4.70
CA GLU A 85 -14.00 -1.22 -3.48
C GLU A 85 -14.66 -0.15 -2.62
N LEU A 86 -14.01 1.01 -2.43
CA LEU A 86 -14.62 2.16 -1.76
C LEU A 86 -15.92 2.62 -2.45
N SER A 87 -15.93 2.61 -3.79
CA SER A 87 -17.12 3.01 -4.55
C SER A 87 -18.26 2.01 -4.40
N LYS A 88 -17.99 0.72 -4.28
CA LYS A 88 -19.00 -0.31 -4.00
C LYS A 88 -19.59 -0.13 -2.61
N ARG A 89 -18.74 0.08 -1.58
CA ARG A 89 -19.20 0.33 -0.20
C ARG A 89 -20.17 1.51 -0.12
N LYS A 90 -19.81 2.65 -0.71
CA LYS A 90 -20.68 3.83 -0.73
C LYS A 90 -22.03 3.56 -1.37
N ARG A 91 -22.13 2.64 -2.34
CA ARG A 91 -23.41 2.23 -2.93
C ARG A 91 -24.21 1.33 -2.00
N VAL A 92 -23.55 0.48 -1.22
CA VAL A 92 -24.21 -0.43 -0.26
C VAL A 92 -24.64 0.34 0.99
N GLU A 93 -23.84 1.27 1.51
CA GLU A 93 -24.22 2.15 2.65
C GLU A 93 -25.45 2.99 2.40
N TYR A 94 -25.79 3.27 1.14
CA TYR A 94 -27.07 3.91 0.78
C TYR A 94 -28.29 2.99 0.95
N VAL A 95 -28.07 1.69 1.18
CA VAL A 95 -29.14 0.68 1.30
C VAL A 95 -29.26 0.13 2.73
N ASP A 96 -28.16 0.12 3.52
CA ASP A 96 -28.18 -0.37 4.90
C ASP A 96 -27.26 0.48 5.80
N GLU A 97 -27.80 0.98 6.92
CA GLU A 97 -27.03 1.47 8.05
C GLU A 97 -26.28 0.29 8.69
N VAL A 98 -25.12 -0.07 8.17
CA VAL A 98 -24.27 -1.11 8.76
C VAL A 98 -23.07 -0.51 9.44
N LYS A 99 -23.05 -0.70 10.74
CA LYS A 99 -22.01 -0.41 11.71
C LYS A 99 -20.63 -0.83 11.20
N THR A 100 -19.74 0.12 11.09
CA THR A 100 -18.30 -0.11 10.98
C THR A 100 -17.83 -0.87 12.22
N ARG A 101 -17.66 -2.16 12.09
CA ARG A 101 -17.01 -2.99 13.11
C ARG A 101 -15.51 -2.79 12.92
N ALA A 102 -14.91 -1.97 13.76
CA ALA A 102 -13.47 -1.98 13.96
C ALA A 102 -13.16 -3.32 14.66
N GLU A 103 -12.80 -4.34 13.89
CA GLU A 103 -12.32 -5.58 14.48
C GLU A 103 -10.91 -5.35 14.99
N GLU A 104 -10.71 -5.77 16.25
CA GLU A 104 -9.45 -5.72 16.97
C GLU A 104 -8.41 -6.55 16.23
N ILE A 105 -7.49 -5.87 15.58
CA ILE A 105 -6.29 -6.48 15.02
C ILE A 105 -5.37 -6.78 16.22
N SER A 106 -4.89 -8.01 16.28
CA SER A 106 -3.96 -8.55 17.30
C SER A 106 -2.88 -7.53 17.71
N CYS A 107 -2.84 -7.26 19.01
CA CYS A 107 -1.99 -6.29 19.70
C CYS A 107 -0.50 -6.40 19.33
N GLY A 108 0.13 -5.29 18.94
CA GLY A 108 1.59 -5.12 18.84
C GLY A 108 2.20 -4.95 17.46
N SER A 109 1.41 -4.91 16.38
CA SER A 109 1.93 -4.65 15.03
C SER A 109 2.25 -3.17 14.82
N ILE A 110 3.40 -2.86 14.20
CA ILE A 110 3.74 -1.48 13.76
C ILE A 110 2.62 -0.86 12.91
N THR A 111 1.86 -1.69 12.20
CA THR A 111 0.72 -1.29 11.39
C THR A 111 -0.40 -0.69 12.23
N GLU A 112 -0.71 -1.26 13.41
CA GLU A 112 -1.71 -0.74 14.34
C GLU A 112 -1.30 0.61 14.92
N ILE A 113 -0.03 0.72 15.32
CA ILE A 113 0.51 1.99 15.81
C ILE A 113 0.40 3.06 14.71
N MET A 114 0.74 2.70 13.47
CA MET A 114 0.58 3.62 12.33
C MET A 114 -0.88 4.01 12.11
N GLN A 115 -1.82 3.08 12.27
CA GLN A 115 -3.26 3.34 12.12
C GLN A 115 -3.78 4.31 13.17
N LYS A 116 -3.37 4.13 14.41
CA LYS A 116 -3.80 4.94 15.56
C LYS A 116 -3.22 6.36 15.51
N GLU A 117 -1.95 6.47 15.18
CA GLU A 117 -1.18 7.70 15.34
C GLU A 117 -1.14 8.59 14.09
N LEU A 118 -1.37 8.03 12.91
CA LEU A 118 -1.19 8.73 11.64
C LEU A 118 -2.52 9.00 10.94
N SER A 119 -2.64 10.21 10.37
CA SER A 119 -3.70 10.47 9.38
C SER A 119 -3.51 9.60 8.12
N GLU A 120 -4.55 9.48 7.30
CA GLU A 120 -4.49 8.70 6.04
C GLU A 120 -3.34 9.14 5.11
N GLU A 121 -3.14 10.45 5.00
CA GLU A 121 -2.07 10.99 4.18
C GLU A 121 -0.70 10.71 4.79
N GLU A 122 -0.54 10.88 6.11
CA GLU A 122 0.70 10.58 6.83
C GLU A 122 1.03 9.09 6.71
N TYR A 123 0.05 8.22 6.90
CA TYR A 123 0.19 6.77 6.75
C TYR A 123 0.66 6.41 5.32
N ARG A 124 0.03 7.00 4.30
CA ARG A 124 0.38 6.77 2.89
C ARG A 124 1.79 7.25 2.56
N ILE A 125 2.18 8.43 3.04
CA ILE A 125 3.54 8.98 2.86
C ILE A 125 4.59 8.03 3.47
N VAL A 126 4.36 7.57 4.71
CA VAL A 126 5.27 6.65 5.41
C VAL A 126 5.38 5.32 4.65
N THR A 127 4.25 4.75 4.22
CA THR A 127 4.22 3.51 3.43
C THR A 127 4.98 3.64 2.12
N LEU A 128 4.74 4.70 1.35
CA LEU A 128 5.41 4.93 0.08
C LEU A 128 6.91 5.15 0.25
N HIS A 129 7.32 5.86 1.28
CA HIS A 129 8.74 6.12 1.52
C HIS A 129 9.48 4.89 2.08
N ILE A 130 8.96 4.28 3.16
CA ILE A 130 9.66 3.21 3.88
C ILE A 130 9.54 1.85 3.16
N LEU A 131 8.34 1.46 2.75
CA LEU A 131 8.11 0.14 2.17
C LEU A 131 8.36 0.10 0.67
N TRP A 132 8.03 1.17 -0.05
CA TRP A 132 8.18 1.24 -1.50
C TRP A 132 9.45 1.97 -1.95
N GLY A 133 10.12 2.71 -1.08
CA GLY A 133 11.40 3.38 -1.36
C GLY A 133 11.29 4.61 -2.27
N TYR A 134 10.10 5.22 -2.36
CA TYR A 134 9.93 6.46 -3.12
C TYR A 134 10.58 7.66 -2.43
N LYS A 135 11.16 8.54 -3.21
CA LYS A 135 11.67 9.83 -2.71
C LYS A 135 10.51 10.79 -2.44
N HIS A 136 10.67 11.73 -1.52
CA HIS A 136 9.63 12.70 -1.18
C HIS A 136 9.10 13.48 -2.39
N ARG A 137 9.95 13.77 -3.39
CA ARG A 137 9.54 14.42 -4.64
C ARG A 137 8.56 13.54 -5.41
N GLU A 138 8.89 12.27 -5.60
CA GLU A 138 8.05 11.31 -6.31
C GLU A 138 6.70 11.12 -5.61
N ILE A 139 6.71 11.05 -4.26
CA ILE A 139 5.50 10.98 -3.44
C ILE A 139 4.65 12.24 -3.63
N GLY A 140 5.28 13.42 -3.68
CA GLY A 140 4.60 14.68 -3.96
C GLY A 140 3.88 14.68 -5.30
N GLU A 141 4.53 14.19 -6.34
CA GLU A 141 3.93 14.00 -7.68
C GLU A 141 2.76 13.01 -7.65
N MET A 142 2.92 11.85 -6.99
CA MET A 142 1.87 10.82 -6.86
C MET A 142 0.64 11.29 -6.07
N MET A 143 0.84 12.14 -5.06
CA MET A 143 -0.22 12.63 -4.17
C MET A 143 -0.70 14.05 -4.55
N ASN A 144 -0.17 14.61 -5.61
CA ASN A 144 -0.45 15.98 -6.06
C ASN A 144 -0.27 17.01 -4.94
N CYS A 145 0.87 16.96 -4.24
CA CYS A 145 1.19 17.89 -3.18
C CYS A 145 2.68 18.32 -3.21
N PRO A 146 3.01 19.51 -2.70
CA PRO A 146 4.39 20.00 -2.70
C PRO A 146 5.36 19.07 -1.94
N THR A 147 6.57 18.90 -2.45
CA THR A 147 7.63 18.07 -1.80
C THR A 147 7.92 18.51 -0.36
N GLY A 148 7.87 19.82 -0.08
CA GLY A 148 8.04 20.35 1.27
C GLY A 148 6.96 19.87 2.24
N THR A 149 5.72 19.77 1.76
CA THR A 149 4.58 19.24 2.53
C THR A 149 4.80 17.76 2.85
N VAL A 150 5.21 16.94 1.87
CA VAL A 150 5.54 15.53 2.07
C VAL A 150 6.65 15.39 3.12
N THR A 151 7.73 16.16 2.99
CA THR A 151 8.87 16.13 3.91
C THR A 151 8.46 16.50 5.34
N SER A 152 7.64 17.54 5.51
CA SER A 152 7.16 17.99 6.81
C SER A 152 6.22 16.96 7.47
N LYS A 153 5.27 16.41 6.69
CA LYS A 153 4.37 15.35 7.15
C LYS A 153 5.16 14.10 7.54
N TYR A 154 6.10 13.66 6.71
CA TYR A 154 6.97 12.51 7.01
C TYR A 154 7.73 12.67 8.33
N LYS A 155 8.44 13.81 8.52
CA LYS A 155 9.18 14.08 9.76
C LYS A 155 8.27 14.03 10.99
N ARG A 156 7.06 14.61 10.89
CA ARG A 156 6.07 14.61 11.97
C ARG A 156 5.58 13.19 12.26
N SER A 157 5.29 12.42 11.22
CA SER A 157 4.85 11.02 11.34
C SER A 157 5.88 10.16 12.05
N ILE A 158 7.16 10.27 11.66
CA ILE A 158 8.25 9.51 12.31
C ILE A 158 8.41 9.91 13.78
N LYS A 159 8.21 11.19 14.12
CA LYS A 159 8.23 11.63 15.53
C LYS A 159 7.09 11.00 16.34
N LYS A 160 5.86 11.02 15.82
CA LYS A 160 4.69 10.37 16.45
C LYS A 160 4.93 8.87 16.68
N LEU A 161 5.38 8.14 15.63
CA LEU A 161 5.63 6.71 15.72
C LEU A 161 6.72 6.36 16.73
N LYS A 162 7.82 7.14 16.79
CA LYS A 162 8.88 6.94 17.78
C LYS A 162 8.38 7.14 19.21
N GLN A 163 7.48 8.10 19.42
CA GLN A 163 6.89 8.34 20.74
C GLN A 163 5.97 7.18 21.12
N ALA A 164 5.05 6.80 20.25
CA ALA A 164 4.11 5.71 20.51
C ALA A 164 4.81 4.36 20.76
N LEU A 165 5.90 4.07 20.03
CA LEU A 165 6.71 2.86 20.26
C LEU A 165 7.36 2.86 21.66
N LYS A 166 7.88 3.99 22.13
CA LYS A 166 8.45 4.10 23.47
C LYS A 166 7.40 3.92 24.58
N GLU A 167 6.18 4.39 24.34
CA GLU A 167 5.05 4.24 25.28
C GLU A 167 4.55 2.78 25.32
N ALA A 168 4.65 2.05 24.22
CA ALA A 168 4.26 0.65 24.14
C ALA A 168 5.30 -0.33 24.74
N GLU A 169 6.55 0.12 24.95
CA GLU A 169 7.63 -0.66 25.57
C GLU A 169 7.70 -0.48 27.10
N GLN A 170 6.87 0.41 27.70
CA GLN A 170 6.78 0.65 29.14
C GLN A 170 5.60 -0.07 29.79
#